data_d585056f51b3b71dc37b1d24fac05d21
#
_entry.id   d585056f51b3b71dc37b1d24fac05d21
#
_cell.length_a   1.000
_cell.length_b   1.000
_cell.length_c   1.000
_cell.angle_alpha   90.00
_cell.angle_beta   90.00
_cell.angle_gamma   90.00
#
_symmetry.space_group_name_H-M   'P 1'
#
loop_
_entity.id
_entity.type
_entity.pdbx_description
1 polymer ?
#
loop_
_entity_poly.entity_id
_entity_poly.type
_entity_poly.pdbx_seq_one_letter_code
_entity_poly.pdbx_strand_id
1 'polypeptide(L)'
;GVTGSPVLSNEDILAVVGLLVELKNTRGDIDDIDHLGNRRIRSVGELVENQFRTGLVRVERAVKERLGQAEADNLMPTDLINSKPIASAIKEFFGSSQLSQFMDQTNPLSEITHKRRVSALGPGGLTRERAGFEVRDVHSTHYGRVCPIETPEGPNIGSVSYTHLRAHETHE
;
A
#
# COMPACT_ATOMS: atom_id res chain seq x y z
N GLY A 1 -21.48 0.02 10.27
CA GLY A 1 -21.19 0.84 9.12
C GLY A 1 -22.48 1.35 8.50
N VAL A 2 -22.59 2.63 8.30
CA VAL A 2 -23.74 3.23 7.62
C VAL A 2 -23.61 2.87 6.13
N THR A 3 -24.53 2.06 5.63
CA THR A 3 -24.67 1.79 4.20
C THR A 3 -25.43 2.96 3.58
N GLY A 4 -24.71 3.98 3.13
CA GLY A 4 -25.25 5.15 2.45
C GLY A 4 -24.78 5.23 1.01
N SER A 5 -25.29 6.21 0.27
CA SER A 5 -24.78 6.59 -1.05
C SER A 5 -23.28 6.92 -0.96
N PRO A 6 -22.45 6.55 -1.96
CA PRO A 6 -21.03 6.93 -1.98
C PRO A 6 -20.79 8.43 -2.22
N VAL A 7 -21.86 9.21 -2.36
CA VAL A 7 -21.80 10.67 -2.58
C VAL A 7 -21.95 11.38 -1.24
N LEU A 8 -21.06 12.33 -0.97
CA LEU A 8 -21.09 13.16 0.24
C LEU A 8 -22.42 13.92 0.36
N SER A 9 -23.12 13.74 1.48
CA SER A 9 -24.37 14.41 1.79
C SER A 9 -24.18 15.50 2.85
N ASN A 10 -25.17 16.40 2.99
CA ASN A 10 -25.16 17.41 4.06
C ASN A 10 -25.23 16.76 5.45
N GLU A 11 -25.88 15.60 5.56
CA GLU A 11 -26.00 14.85 6.80
C GLU A 11 -24.63 14.30 7.24
N ASP A 12 -23.82 13.83 6.29
CA ASP A 12 -22.45 13.38 6.56
C ASP A 12 -21.59 14.52 7.10
N ILE A 13 -21.71 15.71 6.50
CA ILE A 13 -20.98 16.91 6.94
C ILE A 13 -21.39 17.28 8.37
N LEU A 14 -22.68 17.29 8.67
CA LEU A 14 -23.18 17.61 10.01
C LEU A 14 -22.73 16.57 11.04
N ALA A 15 -22.73 15.28 10.68
CA ALA A 15 -22.26 14.22 11.55
C ALA A 15 -20.77 14.37 11.89
N VAL A 16 -19.94 14.68 10.89
CA VAL A 16 -18.50 14.92 11.10
C VAL A 16 -18.25 16.16 11.96
N VAL A 17 -18.97 17.26 11.72
CA VAL A 17 -18.84 18.47 12.53
C VAL A 17 -19.29 18.20 13.97
N GLY A 18 -20.38 17.45 14.16
CA GLY A 18 -20.85 17.02 15.48
C GLY A 18 -19.78 16.24 16.25
N LEU A 19 -19.18 15.26 15.59
CA LEU A 19 -18.08 14.46 16.17
C LEU A 19 -16.88 15.34 16.55
N LEU A 20 -16.49 16.28 15.69
CA LEU A 20 -15.37 17.19 15.98
C LEU A 20 -15.65 18.11 17.18
N VAL A 21 -16.90 18.54 17.36
CA VAL A 21 -17.31 19.33 18.52
C VAL A 21 -17.27 18.47 19.79
N GLU A 22 -17.70 17.22 19.72
CA GLU A 22 -17.61 16.28 20.85
C GLU A 22 -16.16 16.03 21.27
N LEU A 23 -15.27 15.76 20.32
CA LEU A 23 -13.84 15.60 20.57
C LEU A 23 -13.21 16.86 21.17
N LYS A 24 -13.59 18.04 20.68
CA LYS A 24 -13.14 19.33 21.27
C LYS A 24 -13.58 19.48 22.73
N ASN A 25 -14.73 18.96 23.07
CA ASN A 25 -15.28 19.00 24.44
C ASN A 25 -14.79 17.82 25.31
N THR A 26 -13.73 17.12 24.88
CA THR A 26 -13.16 15.94 25.57
C THR A 26 -14.16 14.78 25.76
N ARG A 27 -15.15 14.68 24.88
CA ARG A 27 -16.11 13.58 24.83
C ARG A 27 -15.72 12.65 23.67
N GLY A 28 -14.92 11.65 23.98
CA GLY A 28 -14.45 10.67 23.01
C GLY A 28 -12.92 10.61 22.96
N ASP A 29 -12.42 9.52 22.40
CA ASP A 29 -10.99 9.28 22.25
C ASP A 29 -10.55 9.58 20.80
N ILE A 30 -9.38 10.17 20.67
CA ILE A 30 -8.74 10.38 19.37
C ILE A 30 -8.04 9.10 18.98
N ASP A 31 -8.33 8.62 17.78
CA ASP A 31 -7.66 7.44 17.23
C ASP A 31 -6.14 7.68 17.11
N ASP A 32 -5.38 6.73 17.62
CA ASP A 32 -3.94 6.72 17.47
C ASP A 32 -3.57 6.26 16.04
N ILE A 33 -2.95 7.14 15.27
CA ILE A 33 -2.55 6.91 13.88
C ILE A 33 -1.49 5.80 13.79
N ASP A 34 -0.62 5.67 14.81
CA ASP A 34 0.47 4.70 14.81
C ASP A 34 0.07 3.33 15.35
N HIS A 35 -1.14 3.21 15.85
CA HIS A 35 -1.70 1.93 16.26
C HIS A 35 -1.83 0.98 15.07
N LEU A 36 -1.31 -0.25 15.18
CA LEU A 36 -1.34 -1.21 14.06
C LEU A 36 -2.76 -1.62 13.62
N GLY A 37 -3.78 -1.36 14.42
CA GLY A 37 -5.19 -1.48 14.00
C GLY A 37 -5.59 -0.48 12.93
N ASN A 38 -4.94 0.69 12.89
CA ASN A 38 -5.19 1.78 11.93
C ASN A 38 -4.18 1.78 10.77
N ARG A 39 -3.12 1.01 10.86
CA ARG A 39 -2.07 0.85 9.84
C ARG A 39 -2.14 -0.54 9.25
N ARG A 40 -2.75 -0.64 8.06
CA ARG A 40 -2.83 -1.92 7.36
C ARG A 40 -1.59 -2.17 6.50
N ILE A 41 -1.26 -3.43 6.31
CA ILE A 41 -0.20 -3.87 5.40
C ILE A 41 -0.84 -4.19 4.05
N ARG A 42 -0.27 -3.64 2.98
CA ARG A 42 -0.59 -4.00 1.60
C ARG A 42 0.32 -5.12 1.13
N SER A 43 -0.27 -6.23 0.75
CA SER A 43 0.49 -7.35 0.18
C SER A 43 0.88 -7.07 -1.28
N VAL A 44 1.79 -7.90 -1.80
CA VAL A 44 2.21 -7.81 -3.21
C VAL A 44 1.03 -7.94 -4.17
N GLY A 45 0.03 -8.77 -3.86
CA GLY A 45 -1.16 -8.94 -4.69
C GLY A 45 -1.91 -7.64 -4.91
N GLU A 46 -2.14 -6.86 -3.86
CA GLU A 46 -2.79 -5.55 -3.94
C GLU A 46 -1.96 -4.54 -4.75
N LEU A 47 -0.64 -4.54 -4.57
CA LEU A 47 0.25 -3.66 -5.31
C LEU A 47 0.26 -3.97 -6.81
N VAL A 48 0.28 -5.25 -7.17
CA VAL A 48 0.21 -5.70 -8.57
C VAL A 48 -1.17 -5.41 -9.15
N GLU A 49 -2.25 -5.60 -8.41
CA GLU A 49 -3.61 -5.23 -8.84
C GLU A 49 -3.71 -3.75 -9.20
N ASN A 50 -3.14 -2.86 -8.37
CA ASN A 50 -3.14 -1.44 -8.66
C ASN A 50 -2.38 -1.10 -9.96
N GLN A 51 -1.27 -1.79 -10.23
CA GLN A 51 -0.54 -1.61 -11.48
C GLN A 51 -1.31 -2.18 -12.69
N PHE A 52 -1.94 -3.32 -12.53
CA PHE A 52 -2.80 -3.89 -13.55
C PHE A 52 -3.97 -2.95 -13.89
N ARG A 53 -4.63 -2.39 -12.87
CA ARG A 53 -5.69 -1.39 -13.02
C ARG A 53 -5.21 -0.16 -13.79
N THR A 54 -4.01 0.34 -13.49
CA THR A 54 -3.39 1.45 -14.24
C THR A 54 -3.17 1.08 -15.71
N GLY A 55 -2.72 -0.15 -15.98
CA GLY A 55 -2.61 -0.68 -17.34
C GLY A 55 -3.94 -0.75 -18.08
N LEU A 56 -5.01 -1.19 -17.39
CA LEU A 56 -6.38 -1.24 -17.94
C LEU A 56 -6.91 0.14 -18.31
N VAL A 57 -6.69 1.16 -17.47
CA VAL A 57 -7.10 2.54 -17.76
C VAL A 57 -6.39 3.07 -19.02
N ARG A 58 -5.12 2.73 -19.22
CA ARG A 58 -4.38 3.08 -20.46
C ARG A 58 -4.99 2.37 -21.68
N VAL A 59 -5.36 1.10 -21.56
CA VAL A 59 -6.04 0.35 -22.64
C VAL A 59 -7.42 0.95 -22.93
N GLU A 60 -8.22 1.24 -21.92
CA GLU A 60 -9.54 1.87 -22.07
C GLU A 60 -9.45 3.18 -22.85
N ARG A 61 -8.48 4.04 -22.50
CA ARG A 61 -8.25 5.30 -23.21
C ARG A 61 -7.90 5.07 -24.68
N ALA A 62 -6.98 4.14 -24.95
CA ALA A 62 -6.58 3.82 -26.32
C ALA A 62 -7.72 3.24 -27.15
N VAL A 63 -8.59 2.40 -26.53
CA VAL A 63 -9.80 1.86 -27.19
C VAL A 63 -10.77 2.99 -27.52
N LYS A 64 -11.03 3.91 -26.58
CA LYS A 64 -11.90 5.07 -26.81
C LYS A 64 -11.42 5.96 -27.96
N GLU A 65 -10.10 6.23 -28.00
CA GLU A 65 -9.49 7.00 -29.08
C GLU A 65 -9.65 6.31 -30.46
N ARG A 66 -9.41 4.99 -30.53
CA ARG A 66 -9.56 4.22 -31.76
C ARG A 66 -11.01 4.15 -32.23
N LEU A 67 -11.96 3.94 -31.31
CA LEU A 67 -13.38 3.95 -31.63
C LEU A 67 -13.84 5.31 -32.19
N GLY A 68 -13.28 6.42 -31.70
CA GLY A 68 -13.60 7.76 -32.20
C GLY A 68 -13.01 8.07 -33.59
N GLN A 69 -11.99 7.35 -34.01
CA GLN A 69 -11.30 7.56 -35.28
C GLN A 69 -11.71 6.57 -36.38
N ALA A 70 -12.36 5.49 -36.02
CA ALA A 70 -12.64 4.37 -36.92
C ALA A 70 -14.05 4.48 -37.54
N GLU A 71 -14.15 4.20 -38.84
CA GLU A 71 -15.43 3.91 -39.49
C GLU A 71 -15.97 2.56 -38.98
N ALA A 72 -17.19 2.59 -38.45
CA ALA A 72 -17.77 1.53 -37.64
C ALA A 72 -18.03 0.16 -38.34
N ASP A 73 -17.92 0.10 -39.66
CA ASP A 73 -18.46 -1.05 -40.42
C ASP A 73 -17.60 -2.32 -40.47
N ASN A 74 -16.32 -2.28 -40.04
CA ASN A 74 -15.41 -3.43 -40.15
C ASN A 74 -14.46 -3.65 -38.97
N LEU A 75 -14.77 -3.14 -37.77
CA LEU A 75 -13.89 -3.26 -36.60
C LEU A 75 -14.12 -4.58 -35.84
N MET A 76 -13.06 -5.36 -35.74
CA MET A 76 -13.04 -6.52 -34.83
C MET A 76 -12.54 -6.09 -33.44
N PRO A 77 -13.06 -6.67 -32.35
CA PRO A 77 -12.61 -6.36 -30.98
C PRO A 77 -11.09 -6.56 -30.78
N THR A 78 -10.51 -7.53 -31.50
CA THR A 78 -9.05 -7.81 -31.48
C THR A 78 -8.20 -6.69 -32.02
N ASP A 79 -8.73 -5.87 -32.91
CA ASP A 79 -8.01 -4.73 -33.51
C ASP A 79 -7.99 -3.52 -32.57
N LEU A 80 -8.97 -3.45 -31.69
CA LEU A 80 -9.09 -2.37 -30.70
C LEU A 80 -8.25 -2.61 -29.45
N ILE A 81 -8.16 -3.87 -29.01
CA ILE A 81 -7.53 -4.24 -27.75
C ILE A 81 -6.02 -4.47 -27.94
N ASN A 82 -5.21 -3.74 -27.20
CA ASN A 82 -3.78 -3.92 -27.16
C ASN A 82 -3.33 -4.27 -25.72
N SER A 83 -2.69 -5.41 -25.55
CA SER A 83 -2.17 -5.87 -24.24
C SER A 83 -0.86 -5.21 -23.80
N LYS A 84 -0.16 -4.53 -24.70
CA LYS A 84 1.15 -3.92 -24.41
C LYS A 84 1.15 -2.95 -23.22
N PRO A 85 0.15 -2.06 -23.04
CA PRO A 85 0.13 -1.15 -21.89
C PRO A 85 0.04 -1.87 -20.53
N ILE A 86 -0.67 -3.00 -20.47
CA ILE A 86 -0.77 -3.81 -19.26
C ILE A 86 0.57 -4.49 -18.98
N ALA A 87 1.13 -5.15 -19.98
CA ALA A 87 2.44 -5.80 -19.86
C ALA A 87 3.54 -4.80 -19.47
N SER A 88 3.51 -3.60 -20.03
CA SER A 88 4.44 -2.50 -19.71
C SER A 88 4.29 -2.05 -18.26
N ALA A 89 3.06 -1.87 -17.76
CA ALA A 89 2.82 -1.45 -16.38
C ALA A 89 3.30 -2.49 -15.36
N ILE A 90 3.06 -3.78 -15.64
CA ILE A 90 3.54 -4.86 -14.77
C ILE A 90 5.08 -4.95 -14.82
N LYS A 91 5.69 -4.85 -16.01
CA LYS A 91 7.14 -4.86 -16.16
C LYS A 91 7.79 -3.66 -15.45
N GLU A 92 7.18 -2.49 -15.50
CA GLU A 92 7.61 -1.30 -14.78
C GLU A 92 7.60 -1.53 -13.27
N PHE A 93 6.56 -2.16 -12.73
CA PHE A 93 6.48 -2.48 -11.30
C PHE A 93 7.60 -3.42 -10.86
N PHE A 94 7.80 -4.53 -11.54
CA PHE A 94 8.84 -5.51 -11.16
C PHE A 94 10.26 -5.03 -11.47
N GLY A 95 10.45 -4.15 -12.45
CA GLY A 95 11.76 -3.68 -12.88
C GLY A 95 12.27 -2.41 -12.20
N SER A 96 11.38 -1.51 -11.79
CA SER A 96 11.77 -0.18 -11.29
C SER A 96 11.09 0.24 -9.98
N SER A 97 10.19 -0.57 -9.42
CA SER A 97 9.56 -0.25 -8.14
C SER A 97 10.57 -0.37 -6.99
N GLN A 98 10.51 0.59 -6.06
CA GLN A 98 11.30 0.54 -4.82
C GLN A 98 11.01 -0.70 -3.97
N LEU A 99 9.83 -1.29 -4.10
CA LEU A 99 9.40 -2.48 -3.35
C LEU A 99 9.82 -3.79 -4.01
N SER A 100 10.15 -3.75 -5.30
CA SER A 100 10.72 -4.89 -6.02
C SER A 100 12.25 -4.83 -5.93
N GLN A 101 12.83 -5.72 -5.15
CA GLN A 101 14.25 -5.74 -4.83
C GLN A 101 14.88 -7.08 -5.17
N PHE A 102 16.20 -7.10 -5.38
CA PHE A 102 16.94 -8.35 -5.43
C PHE A 102 16.79 -9.09 -4.11
N MET A 103 16.48 -10.39 -4.20
CA MET A 103 16.33 -11.22 -3.02
C MET A 103 17.71 -11.50 -2.39
N ASP A 104 17.79 -11.36 -1.08
CA ASP A 104 18.95 -11.78 -0.32
C ASP A 104 18.94 -13.32 -0.23
N GLN A 105 19.94 -13.97 -0.81
CA GLN A 105 20.06 -15.42 -0.93
C GLN A 105 21.30 -16.00 -0.24
N THR A 106 21.80 -15.33 0.79
CA THR A 106 22.97 -15.81 1.54
C THR A 106 22.71 -17.17 2.20
N ASN A 107 21.51 -17.37 2.73
CA ASN A 107 21.04 -18.63 3.30
C ASN A 107 19.49 -18.68 3.23
N PRO A 108 18.86 -19.85 3.45
CA PRO A 108 17.41 -19.95 3.40
C PRO A 108 16.67 -19.04 4.39
N LEU A 109 17.23 -18.76 5.55
CA LEU A 109 16.64 -17.88 6.54
C LEU A 109 16.64 -16.41 6.06
N SER A 110 17.72 -15.97 5.41
CA SER A 110 17.80 -14.60 4.87
C SER A 110 16.77 -14.38 3.76
N GLU A 111 16.48 -15.39 2.94
CA GLU A 111 15.41 -15.32 1.94
C GLU A 111 14.04 -15.13 2.58
N ILE A 112 13.72 -15.90 3.62
CA ILE A 112 12.45 -15.79 4.34
C ILE A 112 12.34 -14.43 5.01
N THR A 113 13.38 -13.98 5.68
CA THR A 113 13.43 -12.67 6.33
C THR A 113 13.20 -11.54 5.33
N HIS A 114 13.83 -11.60 4.16
CA HIS A 114 13.63 -10.61 3.11
C HIS A 114 12.18 -10.58 2.60
N LYS A 115 11.55 -11.74 2.40
CA LYS A 115 10.15 -11.85 1.96
C LYS A 115 9.15 -11.33 3.01
N ARG A 116 9.51 -11.37 4.29
CA ARG A 116 8.68 -10.90 5.42
C ARG A 116 8.94 -9.44 5.80
N ARG A 117 9.77 -8.74 5.06
CA ARG A 117 10.06 -7.32 5.28
C ARG A 117 8.82 -6.47 5.06
N VAL A 118 8.57 -5.52 5.95
CA VAL A 118 7.51 -4.53 5.86
C VAL A 118 8.14 -3.15 5.72
N SER A 119 7.69 -2.36 4.77
CA SER A 119 8.19 -1.00 4.53
C SER A 119 7.07 0.02 4.60
N ALA A 120 7.30 1.14 5.26
CA ALA A 120 6.41 2.30 5.22
C ALA A 120 6.64 3.17 3.99
N LEU A 121 7.71 2.90 3.24
CA LEU A 121 8.11 3.64 2.04
C LEU A 121 7.46 3.05 0.78
N GLY A 122 7.46 3.83 -0.29
CA GLY A 122 7.01 3.38 -1.60
C GLY A 122 5.69 3.98 -2.04
N PRO A 123 5.09 3.48 -3.14
CA PRO A 123 3.86 4.04 -3.70
C PRO A 123 2.70 4.01 -2.68
N GLY A 124 2.11 5.17 -2.41
CA GLY A 124 1.05 5.33 -1.43
C GLY A 124 1.49 5.26 0.04
N GLY A 125 2.80 5.20 0.30
CA GLY A 125 3.41 5.28 1.62
C GLY A 125 4.04 6.64 1.89
N LEU A 126 4.90 6.67 2.89
CA LEU A 126 5.63 7.88 3.29
C LEU A 126 6.88 8.09 2.42
N THR A 127 7.25 9.34 2.22
CA THR A 127 8.58 9.69 1.71
C THR A 127 9.56 9.80 2.88
N ARG A 128 10.86 9.59 2.61
CA ARG A 128 11.91 9.68 3.65
C ARG A 128 11.87 10.99 4.42
N GLU A 129 11.61 12.09 3.73
CA GLU A 129 11.59 13.44 4.30
C GLU A 129 10.35 13.70 5.15
N ARG A 130 9.24 13.03 4.84
CA ARG A 130 7.97 13.18 5.56
C ARG A 130 7.78 12.19 6.70
N ALA A 131 8.66 11.21 6.84
CA ALA A 131 8.64 10.27 7.94
C ALA A 131 9.19 10.96 9.21
N GLY A 132 8.28 11.47 10.05
CA GLY A 132 8.62 12.03 11.37
C GLY A 132 9.11 10.95 12.33
N PHE A 133 9.58 11.38 13.51
CA PHE A 133 10.03 10.45 14.56
C PHE A 133 8.90 9.53 15.03
N GLU A 134 7.71 10.03 15.17
CA GLU A 134 6.53 9.27 15.65
C GLU A 134 6.25 8.00 14.83
N VAL A 135 6.36 8.10 13.50
CA VAL A 135 6.14 6.97 12.59
C VAL A 135 7.28 5.95 12.63
N ARG A 136 8.47 6.38 13.04
CA ARG A 136 9.69 5.56 13.12
C ARG A 136 9.86 4.88 14.46
N ASP A 137 9.16 5.35 15.49
CA ASP A 137 9.24 4.83 16.83
C ASP A 137 8.55 3.48 16.98
N VAL A 138 8.94 2.75 18.02
CA VAL A 138 8.31 1.49 18.39
C VAL A 138 7.02 1.79 19.14
N HIS A 139 5.91 1.28 18.63
CA HIS A 139 4.61 1.38 19.27
C HIS A 139 4.31 0.12 20.11
N SER A 140 3.54 0.25 21.18
CA SER A 140 3.17 -0.88 22.05
C SER A 140 2.44 -2.01 21.30
N THR A 141 1.68 -1.67 20.25
CA THR A 141 0.98 -2.63 19.39
C THR A 141 1.91 -3.46 18.49
N HIS A 142 3.18 -3.09 18.40
CA HIS A 142 4.20 -3.88 17.68
C HIS A 142 4.54 -5.20 18.40
N TYR A 143 4.19 -5.33 19.67
CA TYR A 143 4.45 -6.54 20.44
C TYR A 143 3.88 -7.79 19.77
N GLY A 144 4.72 -8.79 19.55
CA GLY A 144 4.36 -10.05 18.89
C GLY A 144 4.07 -9.94 17.37
N ARG A 145 4.24 -8.76 16.76
CA ARG A 145 3.94 -8.51 15.33
C ARG A 145 5.12 -8.01 14.54
N VAL A 146 5.79 -6.99 15.06
CA VAL A 146 6.91 -6.31 14.38
C VAL A 146 8.12 -6.35 15.32
N CYS A 147 9.28 -6.73 14.79
CA CYS A 147 10.52 -6.74 15.58
C CYS A 147 10.94 -5.30 15.92
N PRO A 148 11.14 -4.97 17.20
CA PRO A 148 11.50 -3.61 17.60
C PRO A 148 12.98 -3.27 17.34
N ILE A 149 13.82 -4.27 17.03
CA ILE A 149 15.27 -4.12 16.91
C ILE A 149 15.71 -4.21 15.46
N GLU A 150 15.12 -5.09 14.67
CA GLU A 150 15.56 -5.36 13.30
C GLU A 150 15.03 -4.28 12.36
N THR A 151 15.84 -3.26 12.13
CA THR A 151 15.58 -2.14 11.23
C THR A 151 16.89 -1.69 10.57
N PRO A 152 16.85 -1.12 9.34
CA PRO A 152 18.06 -0.55 8.74
C PRO A 152 18.61 0.61 9.54
N GLU A 153 19.92 0.78 9.49
CA GLU A 153 20.59 1.98 10.00
C GLU A 153 20.46 3.15 9.01
N GLY A 154 20.55 4.37 9.54
CA GLY A 154 20.57 5.60 8.74
C GLY A 154 19.18 6.16 8.40
N PRO A 155 19.01 6.80 7.23
CA PRO A 155 17.79 7.56 6.88
C PRO A 155 16.51 6.74 6.89
N ASN A 156 16.59 5.43 6.77
CA ASN A 156 15.45 4.51 6.72
C ASN A 156 15.14 3.85 8.08
N ILE A 157 15.80 4.26 9.16
CA ILE A 157 15.56 3.69 10.48
C ILE A 157 14.08 3.81 10.87
N GLY A 158 13.49 2.74 11.37
CA GLY A 158 12.07 2.67 11.74
C GLY A 158 11.08 2.69 10.56
N SER A 159 11.51 3.08 9.35
CA SER A 159 10.64 3.09 8.16
C SER A 159 10.56 1.73 7.47
N VAL A 160 11.52 0.85 7.73
CA VAL A 160 11.54 -0.54 7.28
C VAL A 160 11.69 -1.41 8.52
N SER A 161 10.83 -2.40 8.65
CA SER A 161 10.82 -3.31 9.79
C SER A 161 10.61 -4.74 9.30
N TYR A 162 10.82 -5.69 10.19
CA TYR A 162 10.64 -7.10 9.90
C TYR A 162 9.54 -7.67 10.79
N THR A 163 8.70 -8.50 10.23
CA THR A 163 7.72 -9.22 11.02
C THR A 163 8.43 -10.19 11.94
N HIS A 164 7.97 -10.26 13.18
CA HIS A 164 8.55 -11.12 14.19
C HIS A 164 8.58 -12.59 13.73
N LEU A 165 9.78 -13.12 13.55
CA LEU A 165 10.01 -14.53 13.46
C LEU A 165 10.19 -14.99 14.92
N ARG A 166 9.25 -15.79 15.42
CA ARG A 166 9.40 -16.40 16.73
C ARG A 166 10.73 -17.14 16.73
N ALA A 167 11.69 -16.64 17.49
CA ALA A 167 12.86 -17.43 17.82
C ALA A 167 12.33 -18.66 18.53
N HIS A 168 12.54 -19.84 17.98
CA HIS A 168 12.48 -21.06 18.76
C HIS A 168 13.62 -20.91 19.78
N GLU A 169 13.28 -20.51 20.96
CA GLU A 169 14.14 -20.77 22.10
C GLU A 169 14.27 -22.28 22.11
N THR A 170 15.43 -22.76 21.74
CA THR A 170 15.84 -24.11 21.99
C THR A 170 15.92 -24.24 23.52
N HIS A 171 14.86 -24.74 24.13
CA HIS A 171 14.97 -25.23 25.50
C HIS A 171 16.02 -26.32 25.48
N GLU A 172 17.16 -26.02 26.03
CA GLU A 172 18.09 -27.07 26.49
C GLU A 172 17.40 -27.92 27.56
#